data_b2cd724d189163a25f700d382d783688
#
_entry.id   b2cd724d189163a25f700d382d783688
#
_cell.length_a   1.000
_cell.length_b   1.000
_cell.length_c   1.000
_cell.angle_alpha   90.00
_cell.angle_beta   90.00
_cell.angle_gamma   90.00
#
_symmetry.space_group_name_H-M   'P 1'
#
loop_
_entity.id
_entity.type
_entity.pdbx_description
1 polymer ?
#
loop_
_entity_poly.entity_id
_entity_poly.type
_entity_poly.pdbx_seq_one_letter_code
_entity_poly.pdbx_strand_id
1 'polypeptide(L)'
;MNFRNSIAVVLASFALLAGCARQPADYTPLYGSSPLVPNTIPQYSFGVPAIRHARSLWDRYAQLIIALNRDSAGFTLKMESAQTPDKYDAKLRARVFDFAIVDPYQVLVAENLGYAVIARTGKPDRISGVIVTARQADIHRLTDLRGHTIAFTNSTALAATLLNEYGLLENDLDFRKNAVVLYTHSPENSLLGVTFQRVDAAAVSLADWEVFRRDQPASAALLTVLWQSDNLSGPAVMASRSIPRAHLQNLRAALTQLGAQPNGREALRSAGISEFEPANSVSYDDVWDFLQRYRRAIGPLPDRMVAR
;
A
#
# COMPACT_ATOMS: atom_id res chain seq x y z
N MET A 1 83.01 37.42 0.93
CA MET A 1 81.82 36.58 1.00
C MET A 1 81.67 35.86 -0.34
N ASN A 2 81.91 34.56 -0.33
CA ASN A 2 82.37 33.80 -1.49
C ASN A 2 81.20 33.43 -2.44
N PHE A 3 81.23 34.01 -3.61
CA PHE A 3 80.31 33.75 -4.76
C PHE A 3 80.32 32.28 -5.23
N ARG A 4 81.27 31.49 -4.87
CA ARG A 4 81.43 30.07 -5.22
C ARG A 4 80.49 29.12 -4.47
N ASN A 5 80.07 29.48 -3.27
CA ASN A 5 79.19 28.61 -2.47
C ASN A 5 77.68 28.73 -2.87
N SER A 6 77.35 29.86 -3.43
CA SER A 6 75.91 30.09 -3.89
C SER A 6 75.54 29.31 -5.17
N ILE A 7 76.52 29.05 -6.03
CA ILE A 7 76.29 28.27 -7.28
C ILE A 7 76.14 26.77 -7.00
N ALA A 8 76.87 26.26 -6.01
CA ALA A 8 76.79 24.84 -5.64
C ALA A 8 75.43 24.46 -4.99
N VAL A 9 74.81 25.40 -4.25
CA VAL A 9 73.46 25.17 -3.62
C VAL A 9 72.35 25.23 -4.68
N VAL A 10 72.45 26.09 -5.69
CA VAL A 10 71.45 26.19 -6.77
C VAL A 10 71.49 24.97 -7.69
N LEU A 11 72.66 24.43 -7.99
CA LEU A 11 72.83 23.20 -8.79
C LEU A 11 72.35 21.94 -8.08
N ALA A 12 72.51 21.86 -6.73
CA ALA A 12 71.99 20.76 -5.95
C ALA A 12 70.45 20.76 -5.81
N SER A 13 69.83 21.95 -5.83
CA SER A 13 68.36 22.08 -5.79
C SER A 13 67.70 21.70 -7.13
N PHE A 14 68.38 21.83 -8.24
CA PHE A 14 67.86 21.44 -9.56
C PHE A 14 67.98 19.92 -9.83
N ALA A 15 68.91 19.25 -9.20
CA ALA A 15 69.05 17.79 -9.35
C ALA A 15 67.98 16.99 -8.55
N LEU A 16 67.35 17.60 -7.55
CA LEU A 16 66.29 16.97 -6.77
C LEU A 16 64.90 17.06 -7.44
N LEU A 17 64.71 17.89 -8.43
CA LEU A 17 63.43 18.02 -9.16
C LEU A 17 63.38 17.12 -10.39
N ALA A 18 64.46 16.48 -10.80
CA ALA A 18 64.47 15.58 -11.98
C ALA A 18 64.17 14.12 -11.66
N GLY A 19 63.89 13.80 -10.39
CA GLY A 19 63.75 12.43 -9.92
C GLY A 19 62.33 11.84 -9.90
N CYS A 20 61.26 12.59 -10.28
CA CYS A 20 59.87 12.15 -10.16
C CYS A 20 59.11 12.08 -11.46
N ALA A 21 59.72 11.99 -12.63
CA ALA A 21 59.06 11.67 -13.85
C ALA A 21 59.21 10.18 -14.18
N ARG A 22 58.69 9.30 -13.29
CA ARG A 22 58.27 7.99 -13.76
C ARG A 22 57.01 8.19 -14.53
N GLN A 23 57.06 8.11 -15.85
CA GLN A 23 55.88 7.89 -16.66
C GLN A 23 55.18 6.68 -16.13
N PRO A 24 53.86 6.75 -15.80
CA PRO A 24 53.13 5.55 -15.51
C PRO A 24 53.28 4.66 -16.74
N ALA A 25 53.66 3.42 -16.54
CA ALA A 25 53.63 2.40 -17.57
C ALA A 25 52.24 2.50 -18.23
N ASP A 26 52.20 2.59 -19.59
CA ASP A 26 50.93 2.57 -20.33
C ASP A 26 50.15 1.32 -19.91
N TYR A 27 49.30 1.51 -18.95
CA TYR A 27 48.34 0.45 -18.55
C TYR A 27 47.27 0.39 -19.64
N THR A 28 47.47 -0.46 -20.62
CA THR A 28 46.41 -0.86 -21.55
C THR A 28 45.58 -1.93 -20.83
N PRO A 29 44.38 -1.61 -20.37
CA PRO A 29 43.53 -2.63 -19.79
C PRO A 29 43.19 -3.65 -20.89
N LEU A 30 43.49 -4.91 -20.63
CA LEU A 30 43.05 -6.01 -21.46
C LEU A 30 41.54 -6.15 -21.25
N TYR A 31 40.76 -5.49 -22.07
CA TYR A 31 39.32 -5.77 -22.19
C TYR A 31 39.18 -7.14 -22.85
N GLY A 32 38.63 -8.09 -22.12
CA GLY A 32 38.23 -9.36 -22.71
C GLY A 32 37.28 -9.11 -23.90
N SER A 33 37.47 -9.86 -24.97
CA SER A 33 36.64 -9.74 -26.20
C SER A 33 35.19 -10.23 -26.03
N SER A 34 34.84 -10.78 -24.87
CA SER A 34 33.45 -11.11 -24.53
C SER A 34 32.78 -9.86 -23.94
N PRO A 35 31.66 -9.41 -24.51
CA PRO A 35 30.84 -8.42 -23.84
C PRO A 35 30.56 -8.94 -22.41
N LEU A 36 30.87 -8.12 -21.40
CA LEU A 36 30.38 -8.36 -20.05
C LEU A 36 28.85 -8.32 -20.16
N VAL A 37 28.23 -9.48 -20.35
CA VAL A 37 26.81 -9.62 -20.09
C VAL A 37 26.70 -9.38 -18.60
N PRO A 38 26.11 -8.27 -18.16
CA PRO A 38 25.92 -8.04 -16.76
C PRO A 38 25.07 -9.21 -16.26
N ASN A 39 25.64 -10.08 -15.44
CA ASN A 39 24.87 -11.10 -14.73
C ASN A 39 24.10 -10.39 -13.58
N THR A 40 23.41 -9.31 -13.95
CA THR A 40 22.61 -8.53 -13.02
C THR A 40 21.28 -9.24 -12.88
N ILE A 41 21.08 -9.80 -11.69
CA ILE A 41 19.79 -10.30 -11.29
C ILE A 41 18.78 -9.15 -11.47
N PRO A 42 17.69 -9.34 -12.26
CA PRO A 42 16.69 -8.30 -12.47
C PRO A 42 16.17 -7.76 -11.14
N GLN A 43 16.00 -6.45 -11.05
CA GLN A 43 15.37 -5.80 -9.90
C GLN A 43 14.04 -5.22 -10.31
N TYR A 44 12.98 -5.58 -9.60
CA TYR A 44 11.63 -5.12 -9.83
C TYR A 44 11.14 -4.20 -8.71
N SER A 45 10.38 -3.18 -9.08
CA SER A 45 9.68 -2.31 -8.14
C SER A 45 8.46 -3.05 -7.55
N PHE A 46 8.34 -3.04 -6.22
CA PHE A 46 7.20 -3.61 -5.50
C PHE A 46 6.46 -2.49 -4.76
N GLY A 47 5.32 -2.08 -5.32
CA GLY A 47 4.44 -1.06 -4.76
C GLY A 47 3.75 -1.56 -3.49
N VAL A 48 3.88 -0.80 -2.40
CA VAL A 48 3.14 -1.02 -1.16
C VAL A 48 2.23 0.17 -0.88
N PRO A 49 1.05 -0.04 -0.26
CA PRO A 49 0.07 1.02 -0.02
C PRO A 49 0.67 2.24 0.65
N ALA A 50 0.18 3.42 0.27
CA ALA A 50 0.68 4.69 0.78
C ALA A 50 0.46 4.84 2.29
N ILE A 51 1.51 5.20 3.02
CA ILE A 51 1.45 5.59 4.43
C ILE A 51 2.13 6.95 4.55
N ARG A 52 1.51 7.89 5.29
CA ARG A 52 1.97 9.27 5.40
C ARG A 52 3.42 9.40 5.89
N HIS A 53 3.85 8.54 6.80
CA HIS A 53 5.18 8.61 7.41
C HIS A 53 6.09 7.51 6.88
N ALA A 54 7.23 7.90 6.31
CA ALA A 54 8.20 6.97 5.72
C ALA A 54 8.70 5.90 6.71
N ARG A 55 8.91 6.26 7.99
CA ARG A 55 9.33 5.31 9.02
C ARG A 55 8.26 4.25 9.25
N SER A 56 6.99 4.64 9.41
CA SER A 56 5.87 3.71 9.57
C SER A 56 5.67 2.80 8.35
N LEU A 57 5.96 3.32 7.14
CA LEU A 57 5.94 2.54 5.92
C LEU A 57 7.02 1.44 5.95
N TRP A 58 8.24 1.82 6.34
CA TRP A 58 9.36 0.90 6.47
C TRP A 58 9.09 -0.16 7.54
N ASP A 59 8.70 0.26 8.74
CA ASP A 59 8.40 -0.64 9.87
C ASP A 59 7.32 -1.66 9.47
N ARG A 60 6.35 -1.25 8.65
CA ARG A 60 5.24 -2.11 8.22
C ARG A 60 5.62 -3.10 7.13
N TYR A 61 6.35 -2.68 6.10
CA TYR A 61 6.52 -3.50 4.88
C TYR A 61 7.94 -4.01 4.63
N ALA A 62 8.98 -3.51 5.33
CA ALA A 62 10.35 -3.93 5.06
C ALA A 62 10.55 -5.43 5.25
N GLN A 63 10.00 -6.01 6.33
CA GLN A 63 10.12 -7.44 6.61
C GLN A 63 9.44 -8.28 5.53
N LEU A 64 8.33 -7.82 4.96
CA LEU A 64 7.67 -8.47 3.83
C LEU A 64 8.59 -8.54 2.60
N ILE A 65 9.19 -7.40 2.22
CA ILE A 65 10.09 -7.35 1.06
C ILE A 65 11.37 -8.18 1.29
N ILE A 66 11.94 -8.15 2.50
CA ILE A 66 13.10 -8.97 2.86
C ILE A 66 12.77 -10.47 2.75
N ALA A 67 11.62 -10.90 3.28
CA ALA A 67 11.20 -12.28 3.22
C ALA A 67 10.94 -12.73 1.77
N LEU A 68 10.24 -11.92 0.97
CA LEU A 68 10.01 -12.21 -0.44
C LEU A 68 11.31 -12.28 -1.25
N ASN A 69 12.29 -11.39 -0.98
CA ASN A 69 13.59 -11.42 -1.65
C ASN A 69 14.40 -12.68 -1.33
N ARG A 70 14.27 -13.20 -0.12
CA ARG A 70 14.93 -14.45 0.28
C ARG A 70 14.31 -15.65 -0.44
N ASP A 71 12.98 -15.66 -0.57
CA ASP A 71 12.23 -16.80 -1.03
C ASP A 71 11.95 -16.76 -2.56
N SER A 72 12.27 -15.65 -3.23
CA SER A 72 12.15 -15.47 -4.68
C SER A 72 13.47 -15.78 -5.39
N ALA A 73 13.43 -16.63 -6.39
CA ALA A 73 14.60 -16.98 -7.18
C ALA A 73 14.65 -16.17 -8.50
N GLY A 74 15.85 -15.72 -8.86
CA GLY A 74 16.15 -15.13 -10.17
C GLY A 74 15.86 -13.64 -10.33
N PHE A 75 15.39 -12.95 -9.28
CA PHE A 75 15.20 -11.48 -9.25
C PHE A 75 15.22 -10.95 -7.82
N THR A 76 15.26 -9.62 -7.69
CA THR A 76 15.09 -8.91 -6.42
C THR A 76 13.94 -7.91 -6.48
N LEU A 77 13.32 -7.64 -5.34
CA LEU A 77 12.26 -6.66 -5.17
C LEU A 77 12.80 -5.43 -4.45
N LYS A 78 12.49 -4.26 -4.97
CA LYS A 78 12.73 -2.97 -4.33
C LYS A 78 11.39 -2.37 -3.90
N MET A 79 11.25 -2.08 -2.60
CA MET A 79 10.05 -1.45 -2.08
C MET A 79 9.86 -0.05 -2.68
N GLU A 80 8.66 0.23 -3.16
CA GLU A 80 8.25 1.53 -3.69
C GLU A 80 6.90 1.92 -3.09
N SER A 81 6.65 3.20 -2.87
CA SER A 81 5.38 3.69 -2.34
C SER A 81 5.13 5.14 -2.74
N ALA A 82 4.14 5.78 -2.12
CA ALA A 82 3.83 7.20 -2.27
C ALA A 82 3.46 7.83 -0.92
N GLN A 83 3.45 9.16 -0.85
CA GLN A 83 3.11 9.89 0.37
C GLN A 83 1.61 9.91 0.67
N THR A 84 0.78 9.77 -0.37
CA THR A 84 -0.69 9.78 -0.26
C THR A 84 -1.31 8.71 -1.16
N PRO A 85 -2.52 8.23 -0.85
CA PRO A 85 -3.25 7.30 -1.73
C PRO A 85 -3.39 7.81 -3.17
N ASP A 86 -3.69 9.11 -3.37
CA ASP A 86 -3.84 9.67 -4.72
C ASP A 86 -2.53 9.64 -5.52
N LYS A 87 -1.39 9.89 -4.86
CA LYS A 87 -0.08 9.75 -5.49
C LYS A 87 0.28 8.30 -5.78
N TYR A 88 -0.19 7.36 -4.95
CA TYR A 88 -0.04 5.94 -5.20
C TYR A 88 -0.86 5.51 -6.43
N ASP A 89 -2.13 5.94 -6.51
CA ASP A 89 -2.99 5.73 -7.67
C ASP A 89 -2.38 6.30 -8.95
N ALA A 90 -1.80 7.50 -8.88
CA ALA A 90 -1.12 8.11 -10.01
C ALA A 90 0.09 7.29 -10.50
N LYS A 91 0.91 6.75 -9.58
CA LYS A 91 2.02 5.85 -9.91
C LYS A 91 1.54 4.54 -10.52
N LEU A 92 0.46 3.95 -9.98
CA LEU A 92 -0.16 2.74 -10.52
C LEU A 92 -0.64 2.97 -11.96
N ARG A 93 -1.35 4.08 -12.21
CA ARG A 93 -1.81 4.49 -13.53
C ARG A 93 -0.66 4.78 -14.50
N ALA A 94 0.42 5.36 -14.01
CA ALA A 94 1.64 5.59 -14.78
C ALA A 94 2.49 4.32 -14.99
N ARG A 95 2.05 3.17 -14.47
CA ARG A 95 2.71 1.86 -14.58
C ARG A 95 4.13 1.86 -14.01
N VAL A 96 4.35 2.63 -12.93
CA VAL A 96 5.66 2.73 -12.25
C VAL A 96 6.02 1.42 -11.54
N PHE A 97 5.02 0.67 -11.09
CA PHE A 97 5.24 -0.55 -10.34
C PHE A 97 5.31 -1.77 -11.27
N ASP A 98 6.27 -2.66 -11.04
CA ASP A 98 6.32 -3.98 -11.65
C ASP A 98 5.36 -4.94 -10.96
N PHE A 99 5.32 -4.86 -9.62
CA PHE A 99 4.36 -5.52 -8.74
C PHE A 99 3.76 -4.49 -7.79
N ALA A 100 2.53 -4.70 -7.34
CA ALA A 100 1.90 -3.79 -6.38
C ALA A 100 0.85 -4.48 -5.52
N ILE A 101 0.82 -4.15 -4.22
CA ILE A 101 -0.36 -4.39 -3.37
C ILE A 101 -1.35 -3.27 -3.64
N VAL A 102 -2.57 -3.62 -4.01
CA VAL A 102 -3.61 -2.67 -4.39
C VAL A 102 -4.92 -2.93 -3.64
N ASP A 103 -5.69 -1.87 -3.41
CA ASP A 103 -7.04 -2.00 -2.91
C ASP A 103 -7.95 -2.71 -3.93
N PRO A 104 -9.01 -3.40 -3.48
CA PRO A 104 -9.86 -4.19 -4.38
C PRO A 104 -10.42 -3.42 -5.58
N TYR A 105 -10.82 -2.16 -5.42
CA TYR A 105 -11.29 -1.35 -6.55
C TYR A 105 -10.19 -1.04 -7.58
N GLN A 106 -8.93 -0.95 -7.13
CA GLN A 106 -7.79 -0.68 -8.01
C GLN A 106 -7.48 -1.88 -8.92
N VAL A 107 -7.90 -3.10 -8.56
CA VAL A 107 -7.75 -4.28 -9.41
C VAL A 107 -8.38 -4.03 -10.78
N LEU A 108 -9.62 -3.53 -10.79
CA LEU A 108 -10.38 -3.25 -12.02
C LEU A 108 -9.69 -2.17 -12.89
N VAL A 109 -9.12 -1.16 -12.24
CA VAL A 109 -8.36 -0.10 -12.90
C VAL A 109 -7.05 -0.65 -13.47
N ALA A 110 -6.29 -1.41 -12.65
CA ALA A 110 -4.96 -1.90 -12.99
C ALA A 110 -5.00 -2.94 -14.13
N GLU A 111 -6.02 -3.79 -14.21
CA GLU A 111 -6.18 -4.76 -15.29
C GLU A 111 -6.27 -4.09 -16.66
N ASN A 112 -7.01 -2.97 -16.76
CA ASN A 112 -7.09 -2.17 -17.98
C ASN A 112 -5.76 -1.49 -18.33
N LEU A 113 -4.86 -1.35 -17.36
CA LEU A 113 -3.52 -0.77 -17.55
C LEU A 113 -2.44 -1.84 -17.84
N GLY A 114 -2.82 -3.10 -18.02
CA GLY A 114 -1.89 -4.17 -18.36
C GLY A 114 -1.25 -4.87 -17.16
N TYR A 115 -1.88 -4.81 -16.01
CA TYR A 115 -1.56 -5.67 -14.86
C TYR A 115 -2.40 -6.94 -14.86
N ALA A 116 -2.00 -7.91 -14.07
CA ALA A 116 -2.78 -9.12 -13.77
C ALA A 116 -2.70 -9.43 -12.27
N VAL A 117 -3.78 -9.95 -11.71
CA VAL A 117 -3.81 -10.45 -10.33
C VAL A 117 -2.97 -11.72 -10.23
N ILE A 118 -2.06 -11.78 -9.25
CA ILE A 118 -1.23 -12.97 -8.99
C ILE A 118 -1.51 -13.61 -7.62
N ALA A 119 -1.98 -12.81 -6.65
CA ALA A 119 -2.40 -13.27 -5.33
C ALA A 119 -3.40 -12.27 -4.74
N ARG A 120 -4.07 -12.64 -3.66
CA ARG A 120 -4.83 -11.72 -2.80
C ARG A 120 -4.53 -12.01 -1.34
N THR A 121 -4.88 -11.10 -0.45
CA THR A 121 -4.92 -11.40 0.98
C THR A 121 -6.03 -12.43 1.25
N GLY A 122 -5.83 -13.28 2.25
CA GLY A 122 -6.72 -14.39 2.56
C GLY A 122 -8.08 -13.95 3.13
N LYS A 123 -8.90 -14.94 3.45
CA LYS A 123 -10.27 -14.70 3.97
C LYS A 123 -10.34 -13.82 5.21
N PRO A 124 -9.41 -13.89 6.19
CA PRO A 124 -9.45 -13.01 7.35
C PRO A 124 -9.30 -11.52 7.00
N ASP A 125 -8.65 -11.21 5.87
CA ASP A 125 -8.38 -9.85 5.43
C ASP A 125 -9.44 -9.32 4.43
N ARG A 126 -10.61 -9.95 4.36
CA ARG A 126 -11.74 -9.41 3.58
C ARG A 126 -12.17 -8.08 4.14
N ILE A 127 -12.65 -7.21 3.24
CA ILE A 127 -13.08 -5.88 3.63
C ILE A 127 -14.58 -5.82 3.87
N SER A 128 -14.98 -5.09 4.91
CA SER A 128 -16.38 -4.71 5.16
C SER A 128 -16.46 -3.33 5.79
N GLY A 129 -17.58 -2.67 5.61
CA GLY A 129 -17.93 -1.42 6.30
C GLY A 129 -18.70 -1.71 7.58
N VAL A 130 -18.52 -0.84 8.59
CA VAL A 130 -19.31 -0.86 9.82
C VAL A 130 -19.81 0.54 10.16
N ILE A 131 -21.02 0.61 10.70
CA ILE A 131 -21.57 1.83 11.27
C ILE A 131 -21.60 1.63 12.79
N VAL A 132 -20.95 2.54 13.51
CA VAL A 132 -20.74 2.49 14.96
C VAL A 132 -21.45 3.66 15.62
N THR A 133 -22.16 3.40 16.73
CA THR A 133 -22.88 4.41 17.52
C THR A 133 -22.47 4.32 19.00
N ALA A 134 -22.86 5.30 19.79
CA ALA A 134 -22.70 5.22 21.24
C ALA A 134 -23.63 4.14 21.82
N ARG A 135 -23.12 3.29 22.71
CA ARG A 135 -23.87 2.19 23.32
C ARG A 135 -25.11 2.66 24.08
N GLN A 136 -25.06 3.88 24.63
CA GLN A 136 -26.13 4.49 25.40
C GLN A 136 -27.11 5.31 24.53
N ALA A 137 -26.86 5.45 23.23
CA ALA A 137 -27.75 6.17 22.33
C ALA A 137 -29.04 5.35 22.06
N ASP A 138 -30.17 6.03 21.90
CA ASP A 138 -31.43 5.41 21.50
C ASP A 138 -31.47 5.20 19.95
N ILE A 139 -30.43 4.50 19.44
CA ILE A 139 -30.22 4.19 18.04
C ILE A 139 -29.98 2.69 17.95
N HIS A 140 -30.99 1.95 17.44
CA HIS A 140 -30.98 0.49 17.44
C HIS A 140 -30.97 -0.10 16.02
N ARG A 141 -31.29 0.71 15.00
CA ARG A 141 -31.31 0.33 13.59
C ARG A 141 -30.91 1.53 12.71
N LEU A 142 -30.51 1.28 11.47
CA LEU A 142 -30.02 2.32 10.57
C LEU A 142 -31.04 3.45 10.34
N THR A 143 -32.33 3.13 10.30
CA THR A 143 -33.39 4.14 10.11
C THR A 143 -33.51 5.13 11.27
N ASP A 144 -33.03 4.78 12.46
CA ASP A 144 -33.03 5.69 13.63
C ASP A 144 -32.00 6.83 13.45
N LEU A 145 -31.08 6.72 12.48
CA LEU A 145 -30.14 7.76 12.12
C LEU A 145 -30.76 8.90 11.29
N ARG A 146 -32.07 8.90 11.05
CA ARG A 146 -32.75 10.02 10.38
C ARG A 146 -32.62 11.31 11.21
N GLY A 147 -32.13 12.39 10.58
CA GLY A 147 -31.87 13.66 11.24
C GLY A 147 -30.58 13.72 12.06
N HIS A 148 -29.88 12.60 12.19
CA HIS A 148 -28.64 12.50 12.95
C HIS A 148 -27.39 12.79 12.09
N THR A 149 -26.25 13.02 12.73
CA THR A 149 -24.97 13.28 12.07
C THR A 149 -24.17 11.98 11.95
N ILE A 150 -23.79 11.63 10.72
CA ILE A 150 -22.96 10.48 10.42
C ILE A 150 -21.58 10.96 9.95
N ALA A 151 -20.52 10.56 10.66
CA ALA A 151 -19.15 10.86 10.31
C ALA A 151 -18.57 9.76 9.41
N PHE A 152 -18.12 10.12 8.22
CA PHE A 152 -17.36 9.27 7.30
C PHE A 152 -15.89 9.64 7.33
N THR A 153 -15.00 8.69 6.99
CA THR A 153 -13.56 8.96 6.94
C THR A 153 -13.20 9.88 5.77
N ASN A 154 -13.67 9.56 4.56
CA ASN A 154 -13.52 10.36 3.34
C ASN A 154 -14.57 9.90 2.31
N SER A 155 -14.70 10.61 1.21
CA SER A 155 -15.71 10.33 0.17
C SER A 155 -15.36 9.21 -0.79
N THR A 156 -14.20 8.55 -0.68
CA THR A 156 -13.68 7.63 -1.70
C THR A 156 -13.20 6.29 -1.16
N ALA A 157 -13.39 6.01 0.12
CA ALA A 157 -12.97 4.74 0.72
C ALA A 157 -14.00 3.64 0.43
N LEU A 158 -13.58 2.54 -0.21
CA LEU A 158 -14.50 1.46 -0.56
C LEU A 158 -15.19 0.88 0.68
N ALA A 159 -14.44 0.45 1.68
CA ALA A 159 -15.02 -0.17 2.88
C ALA A 159 -15.62 0.87 3.86
N ALA A 160 -14.89 1.94 4.15
CA ALA A 160 -15.32 2.91 5.16
C ALA A 160 -16.45 3.84 4.68
N THR A 161 -16.64 3.98 3.37
CA THR A 161 -17.63 4.92 2.83
C THR A 161 -18.62 4.24 1.91
N LEU A 162 -18.20 3.70 0.77
CA LEU A 162 -19.15 3.21 -0.24
C LEU A 162 -20.01 2.04 0.26
N LEU A 163 -19.41 1.09 1.00
CA LEU A 163 -20.18 -0.02 1.59
C LEU A 163 -21.19 0.47 2.63
N ASN A 164 -20.81 1.46 3.45
CA ASN A 164 -21.69 2.02 4.46
C ASN A 164 -22.80 2.88 3.85
N GLU A 165 -22.51 3.73 2.84
CA GLU A 165 -23.49 4.51 2.11
C GLU A 165 -24.53 3.62 1.43
N TYR A 166 -24.06 2.53 0.80
CA TYR A 166 -24.93 1.57 0.14
C TYR A 166 -25.79 0.83 1.18
N GLY A 167 -25.21 0.42 2.31
CA GLY A 167 -25.95 -0.20 3.41
C GLY A 167 -27.03 0.69 4.02
N LEU A 168 -26.76 1.99 4.19
CA LEU A 168 -27.75 2.95 4.65
C LEU A 168 -28.94 3.02 3.67
N LEU A 169 -28.66 3.11 2.36
CA LEU A 169 -29.71 3.19 1.34
C LEU A 169 -30.52 1.89 1.25
N GLU A 170 -29.89 0.71 1.28
CA GLU A 170 -30.58 -0.58 1.26
C GLU A 170 -31.47 -0.82 2.50
N ASN A 171 -31.18 -0.14 3.61
CA ASN A 171 -31.97 -0.18 4.83
C ASN A 171 -32.87 1.07 4.97
N ASP A 172 -33.41 1.58 3.90
CA ASP A 172 -34.39 2.65 3.84
C ASP A 172 -33.94 4.01 4.42
N LEU A 173 -32.62 4.27 4.46
CA LEU A 173 -32.07 5.57 4.86
C LEU A 173 -31.28 6.21 3.71
N ASP A 174 -31.93 7.07 2.90
CA ASP A 174 -31.18 7.93 1.98
C ASP A 174 -30.41 9.00 2.79
N PHE A 175 -29.18 8.69 3.15
CA PHE A 175 -28.32 9.52 3.99
C PHE A 175 -28.12 10.93 3.42
N ARG A 176 -28.17 11.10 2.09
CA ARG A 176 -28.02 12.39 1.39
C ARG A 176 -29.15 13.37 1.67
N LYS A 177 -30.33 12.84 2.00
CA LYS A 177 -31.54 13.62 2.28
C LYS A 177 -31.92 13.64 3.75
N ASN A 178 -31.60 12.57 4.46
CA ASN A 178 -32.17 12.28 5.76
C ASN A 178 -31.14 12.26 6.90
N ALA A 179 -29.85 12.57 6.64
CA ALA A 179 -28.81 12.65 7.65
C ALA A 179 -27.86 13.82 7.36
N VAL A 180 -27.14 14.27 8.37
CA VAL A 180 -26.04 15.23 8.20
C VAL A 180 -24.75 14.43 8.00
N VAL A 181 -24.07 14.64 6.87
CA VAL A 181 -22.82 13.95 6.53
C VAL A 181 -21.62 14.84 6.87
N LEU A 182 -20.66 14.28 7.61
CA LEU A 182 -19.41 14.93 7.97
C LEU A 182 -18.20 14.06 7.56
N TYR A 183 -17.19 14.63 6.92
CA TYR A 183 -15.94 13.94 6.58
C TYR A 183 -14.82 14.37 7.56
N THR A 184 -14.28 13.40 8.30
CA THR A 184 -13.28 13.64 9.36
C THR A 184 -11.85 13.42 8.91
N HIS A 185 -11.63 12.81 7.74
CA HIS A 185 -10.33 12.45 7.17
C HIS A 185 -9.49 11.47 8.01
N SER A 186 -10.10 10.89 9.06
CA SER A 186 -9.47 9.87 9.91
C SER A 186 -10.53 8.98 10.53
N PRO A 187 -10.38 7.63 10.45
CA PRO A 187 -11.29 6.71 11.13
C PRO A 187 -11.32 6.94 12.64
N GLU A 188 -10.16 7.20 13.24
CA GLU A 188 -10.04 7.50 14.67
C GLU A 188 -10.85 8.74 15.06
N ASN A 189 -10.75 9.82 14.27
CA ASN A 189 -11.52 11.05 14.52
C ASN A 189 -13.04 10.81 14.40
N SER A 190 -13.47 9.97 13.45
CA SER A 190 -14.89 9.59 13.34
C SER A 190 -15.37 8.89 14.61
N LEU A 191 -14.63 7.89 15.07
CA LEU A 191 -14.98 7.09 16.26
C LEU A 191 -14.90 7.89 17.57
N LEU A 192 -13.86 8.72 17.75
CA LEU A 192 -13.75 9.65 18.87
C LEU A 192 -14.87 10.70 18.82
N GLY A 193 -15.32 11.10 17.63
CA GLY A 193 -16.48 11.98 17.47
C GLY A 193 -17.73 11.40 18.12
N VAL A 194 -17.98 10.10 17.92
CA VAL A 194 -19.10 9.39 18.60
C VAL A 194 -18.85 9.26 20.11
N THR A 195 -17.63 8.89 20.51
CA THR A 195 -17.26 8.75 21.93
C THR A 195 -17.53 10.04 22.71
N PHE A 196 -17.23 11.19 22.12
CA PHE A 196 -17.42 12.51 22.71
C PHE A 196 -18.76 13.18 22.34
N GLN A 197 -19.70 12.44 21.74
CA GLN A 197 -21.04 12.92 21.37
C GLN A 197 -21.03 14.15 20.45
N ARG A 198 -20.01 14.28 19.59
CA ARG A 198 -19.92 15.34 18.58
C ARG A 198 -20.63 14.96 17.29
N VAL A 199 -20.79 13.65 17.06
CA VAL A 199 -21.56 13.04 16.00
C VAL A 199 -22.29 11.83 16.56
N ASP A 200 -23.37 11.38 15.91
CA ASP A 200 -24.23 10.33 16.40
C ASP A 200 -23.76 8.94 15.94
N ALA A 201 -23.16 8.86 14.76
CA ALA A 201 -22.63 7.64 14.20
C ALA A 201 -21.31 7.87 13.46
N ALA A 202 -20.48 6.83 13.37
CA ALA A 202 -19.26 6.78 12.58
C ALA A 202 -19.33 5.62 11.58
N ALA A 203 -19.12 5.93 10.30
CA ALA A 203 -18.97 4.97 9.22
C ALA A 203 -17.48 4.76 8.94
N VAL A 204 -16.98 3.54 9.24
CA VAL A 204 -15.56 3.18 9.11
C VAL A 204 -15.43 1.79 8.49
N SER A 205 -14.21 1.35 8.18
CA SER A 205 -13.98 -0.07 7.85
C SER A 205 -13.97 -0.93 9.11
N LEU A 206 -14.30 -2.21 8.98
CA LEU A 206 -14.16 -3.17 10.09
C LEU A 206 -12.71 -3.21 10.61
N ALA A 207 -11.73 -3.17 9.70
CA ALA A 207 -10.33 -3.15 10.07
C ALA A 207 -9.95 -1.93 10.93
N ASP A 208 -10.45 -0.73 10.57
CA ASP A 208 -10.23 0.49 11.37
C ASP A 208 -10.91 0.41 12.74
N TRP A 209 -12.10 -0.17 12.79
CA TRP A 209 -12.80 -0.43 14.06
C TRP A 209 -12.02 -1.37 14.97
N GLU A 210 -11.47 -2.48 14.44
CA GLU A 210 -10.66 -3.42 15.21
C GLU A 210 -9.34 -2.79 15.70
N VAL A 211 -8.71 -1.95 14.89
CA VAL A 211 -7.53 -1.16 15.31
C VAL A 211 -7.91 -0.23 16.45
N PHE A 212 -9.02 0.50 16.34
CA PHE A 212 -9.48 1.42 17.36
C PHE A 212 -9.82 0.68 18.68
N ARG A 213 -10.46 -0.49 18.61
CA ARG A 213 -10.76 -1.32 19.78
C ARG A 213 -9.51 -1.76 20.52
N ARG A 214 -8.45 -2.08 19.80
CA ARG A 214 -7.18 -2.49 20.38
C ARG A 214 -6.42 -1.31 20.99
N ASP A 215 -6.39 -0.18 20.31
CA ASP A 215 -5.54 0.96 20.65
C ASP A 215 -6.23 1.93 21.63
N GLN A 216 -7.58 1.95 21.63
CA GLN A 216 -8.43 2.84 22.46
C GLN A 216 -9.53 2.04 23.20
N PRO A 217 -9.18 1.03 24.00
CA PRO A 217 -10.18 0.09 24.57
C PRO A 217 -11.21 0.77 25.47
N ALA A 218 -10.83 1.82 26.22
CA ALA A 218 -11.75 2.57 27.07
C ALA A 218 -12.81 3.33 26.27
N SER A 219 -12.40 3.99 25.17
CA SER A 219 -13.32 4.67 24.26
C SER A 219 -14.21 3.69 23.51
N ALA A 220 -13.63 2.59 23.02
CA ALA A 220 -14.35 1.55 22.29
C ALA A 220 -15.43 0.85 23.16
N ALA A 221 -15.21 0.72 24.48
CA ALA A 221 -16.20 0.17 25.41
C ALA A 221 -17.51 0.98 25.47
N LEU A 222 -17.46 2.27 25.13
CA LEU A 222 -18.62 3.15 25.08
C LEU A 222 -19.41 3.04 23.77
N LEU A 223 -18.86 2.34 22.77
CA LEU A 223 -19.40 2.25 21.43
C LEU A 223 -19.96 0.85 21.15
N THR A 224 -20.80 0.77 20.12
CA THR A 224 -21.35 -0.50 19.61
C THR A 224 -21.45 -0.45 18.10
N VAL A 225 -21.28 -1.60 17.44
CA VAL A 225 -21.54 -1.75 16.00
C VAL A 225 -23.05 -1.86 15.83
N LEU A 226 -23.63 -0.89 15.13
CA LEU A 226 -25.05 -0.85 14.77
C LEU A 226 -25.34 -1.73 13.56
N TRP A 227 -24.41 -1.72 12.59
CA TRP A 227 -24.58 -2.44 11.32
C TRP A 227 -23.21 -2.78 10.72
N GLN A 228 -23.17 -3.87 9.95
CA GLN A 228 -21.99 -4.30 9.20
C GLN A 228 -22.43 -4.79 7.82
N SER A 229 -21.67 -4.42 6.79
CA SER A 229 -21.86 -4.89 5.42
C SER A 229 -21.45 -6.34 5.24
N ASP A 230 -21.87 -6.93 4.12
CA ASP A 230 -21.24 -8.14 3.60
C ASP A 230 -19.75 -7.90 3.35
N ASN A 231 -18.98 -9.00 3.37
CA ASN A 231 -17.57 -8.98 3.10
C ASN A 231 -17.29 -9.00 1.60
N LEU A 232 -16.40 -8.12 1.14
CA LEU A 232 -15.81 -8.18 -0.19
C LEU A 232 -14.38 -8.73 -0.14
N SER A 233 -13.86 -9.12 -1.30
CA SER A 233 -12.47 -9.54 -1.44
C SER A 233 -11.49 -8.46 -0.96
N GLY A 234 -10.45 -8.89 -0.25
CA GLY A 234 -9.41 -8.03 0.31
C GLY A 234 -8.40 -7.55 -0.74
N PRO A 235 -7.33 -6.85 -0.31
CA PRO A 235 -6.27 -6.36 -1.19
C PRO A 235 -5.66 -7.42 -2.11
N ALA A 236 -5.30 -7.03 -3.33
CA ALA A 236 -4.63 -7.86 -4.33
C ALA A 236 -3.13 -7.60 -4.38
N VAL A 237 -2.37 -8.61 -4.82
CA VAL A 237 -1.04 -8.41 -5.41
C VAL A 237 -1.20 -8.49 -6.93
N MET A 238 -0.88 -7.39 -7.59
CA MET A 238 -0.90 -7.28 -9.05
C MET A 238 0.52 -7.32 -9.59
N ALA A 239 0.67 -7.83 -10.82
CA ALA A 239 1.92 -7.85 -11.55
C ALA A 239 1.75 -7.26 -12.94
N SER A 240 2.71 -6.49 -13.43
CA SER A 240 2.76 -6.06 -14.82
C SER A 240 2.85 -7.28 -15.74
N ARG A 241 2.05 -7.29 -16.80
CA ARG A 241 2.07 -8.37 -17.81
C ARG A 241 3.38 -8.46 -18.59
N SER A 242 4.27 -7.46 -18.46
CA SER A 242 5.61 -7.48 -19.06
C SER A 242 6.61 -8.39 -18.30
N ILE A 243 6.29 -8.79 -17.07
CA ILE A 243 7.16 -9.63 -16.24
C ILE A 243 7.23 -11.06 -16.81
N PRO A 244 8.43 -11.66 -16.91
CA PRO A 244 8.60 -13.02 -17.37
C PRO A 244 7.78 -14.01 -16.54
N ARG A 245 7.13 -14.96 -17.23
CA ARG A 245 6.22 -15.95 -16.59
C ARG A 245 6.87 -16.72 -15.44
N ALA A 246 8.16 -17.06 -15.58
CA ALA A 246 8.90 -17.74 -14.52
C ALA A 246 8.98 -16.90 -13.23
N HIS A 247 9.26 -15.59 -13.35
CA HIS A 247 9.32 -14.67 -12.20
C HIS A 247 7.94 -14.47 -11.57
N LEU A 248 6.87 -14.39 -12.37
CA LEU A 248 5.48 -14.34 -11.85
C LEU A 248 5.15 -15.58 -11.02
N GLN A 249 5.50 -16.78 -11.51
CA GLN A 249 5.27 -18.04 -10.80
C GLN A 249 6.08 -18.13 -9.52
N ASN A 250 7.36 -17.71 -9.55
CA ASN A 250 8.22 -17.68 -8.37
C ASN A 250 7.67 -16.74 -7.29
N LEU A 251 7.27 -15.52 -7.67
CA LEU A 251 6.69 -14.59 -6.69
C LEU A 251 5.34 -15.07 -6.14
N ARG A 252 4.48 -15.64 -6.99
CA ARG A 252 3.22 -16.23 -6.52
C ARG A 252 3.47 -17.34 -5.49
N ALA A 253 4.41 -18.23 -5.75
CA ALA A 253 4.79 -19.30 -4.83
C ALA A 253 5.35 -18.72 -3.51
N ALA A 254 6.26 -17.73 -3.59
CA ALA A 254 6.83 -17.07 -2.41
C ALA A 254 5.74 -16.41 -1.56
N LEU A 255 4.79 -15.68 -2.17
CA LEU A 255 3.66 -15.06 -1.46
C LEU A 255 2.80 -16.10 -0.75
N THR A 256 2.34 -17.13 -1.45
CA THR A 256 1.39 -18.12 -0.89
C THR A 256 2.01 -19.05 0.13
N GLN A 257 3.34 -19.24 0.11
CA GLN A 257 4.06 -20.06 1.08
C GLN A 257 4.67 -19.25 2.23
N LEU A 258 4.55 -17.92 2.19
CA LEU A 258 5.21 -17.02 3.15
C LEU A 258 4.89 -17.37 4.61
N GLY A 259 3.64 -17.69 4.92
CA GLY A 259 3.19 -18.06 6.26
C GLY A 259 3.71 -19.40 6.78
N ALA A 260 4.31 -20.24 5.94
CA ALA A 260 4.86 -21.52 6.35
C ALA A 260 6.11 -21.37 7.26
N GLN A 261 6.88 -20.29 7.06
CA GLN A 261 8.10 -20.00 7.80
C GLN A 261 7.86 -19.02 8.98
N PRO A 262 8.58 -19.17 10.13
CA PRO A 262 8.44 -18.23 11.25
C PRO A 262 8.67 -16.77 10.86
N ASN A 263 9.74 -16.50 10.09
CA ASN A 263 10.08 -15.15 9.63
C ASN A 263 9.03 -14.61 8.64
N GLY A 264 8.42 -15.47 7.83
CA GLY A 264 7.33 -15.09 6.94
C GLY A 264 6.06 -14.72 7.69
N ARG A 265 5.72 -15.44 8.76
CA ARG A 265 4.58 -15.08 9.64
C ARG A 265 4.81 -13.72 10.32
N GLU A 266 6.05 -13.43 10.76
CA GLU A 266 6.39 -12.12 11.32
C GLU A 266 6.26 -11.01 10.28
N ALA A 267 6.75 -11.24 9.06
CA ALA A 267 6.64 -10.31 7.93
C ALA A 267 5.17 -10.00 7.58
N LEU A 268 4.31 -11.01 7.54
CA LEU A 268 2.88 -10.87 7.34
C LEU A 268 2.24 -10.05 8.46
N ARG A 269 2.54 -10.38 9.73
CA ARG A 269 2.02 -9.67 10.90
C ARG A 269 2.41 -8.18 10.87
N SER A 270 3.67 -7.87 10.58
CA SER A 270 4.15 -6.48 10.46
C SER A 270 3.40 -5.72 9.34
N ALA A 271 3.14 -6.39 8.22
CA ALA A 271 2.37 -5.81 7.11
C ALA A 271 0.87 -5.66 7.41
N GLY A 272 0.37 -6.28 8.49
CA GLY A 272 -1.06 -6.34 8.82
C GLY A 272 -1.83 -7.24 7.84
N ILE A 273 -1.19 -8.30 7.35
CA ILE A 273 -1.74 -9.28 6.42
C ILE A 273 -1.76 -10.63 7.13
N SER A 274 -2.87 -11.34 7.08
CA SER A 274 -2.98 -12.67 7.70
C SER A 274 -2.25 -13.73 6.88
N GLU A 275 -2.52 -13.74 5.58
CA GLU A 275 -1.93 -14.68 4.62
C GLU A 275 -2.12 -14.16 3.19
N PHE A 276 -1.42 -14.76 2.23
CA PHE A 276 -1.73 -14.62 0.80
C PHE A 276 -2.25 -15.94 0.25
N GLU A 277 -3.28 -15.84 -0.60
CA GLU A 277 -3.85 -16.97 -1.34
C GLU A 277 -3.81 -16.74 -2.85
N PRO A 278 -3.78 -17.81 -3.67
CA PRO A 278 -3.85 -17.67 -5.12
C PRO A 278 -5.12 -16.94 -5.53
N ALA A 279 -5.00 -16.02 -6.48
CA ALA A 279 -6.14 -15.29 -7.02
C ALA A 279 -5.93 -14.95 -8.51
N ASN A 280 -7.02 -14.58 -9.14
CA ASN A 280 -7.09 -14.06 -10.50
C ASN A 280 -8.23 -13.01 -10.59
N SER A 281 -8.52 -12.49 -11.79
CA SER A 281 -9.55 -11.49 -12.03
C SER A 281 -10.93 -11.88 -11.48
N VAL A 282 -11.34 -13.13 -11.69
CA VAL A 282 -12.66 -13.65 -11.24
C VAL A 282 -12.79 -13.60 -9.71
N SER A 283 -11.67 -13.62 -8.99
CA SER A 283 -11.66 -13.50 -7.53
C SER A 283 -12.18 -12.14 -7.02
N TYR A 284 -12.41 -11.17 -7.93
CA TYR A 284 -12.89 -9.80 -7.64
C TYR A 284 -14.24 -9.48 -8.27
N ASP A 285 -14.97 -10.49 -8.73
CA ASP A 285 -16.34 -10.32 -9.28
C ASP A 285 -17.27 -9.73 -8.21
N ASP A 286 -17.11 -10.10 -6.94
CA ASP A 286 -17.87 -9.54 -5.81
C ASP A 286 -17.68 -8.02 -5.68
N VAL A 287 -16.48 -7.53 -5.88
CA VAL A 287 -16.15 -6.09 -5.86
C VAL A 287 -16.77 -5.40 -7.07
N TRP A 288 -16.64 -6.01 -8.27
CA TRP A 288 -17.24 -5.48 -9.49
C TRP A 288 -18.75 -5.37 -9.39
N ASP A 289 -19.41 -6.42 -8.95
CA ASP A 289 -20.87 -6.46 -8.78
C ASP A 289 -21.33 -5.41 -7.75
N PHE A 290 -20.62 -5.25 -6.65
CA PHE A 290 -20.89 -4.19 -5.68
C PHE A 290 -20.79 -2.80 -6.31
N LEU A 291 -19.70 -2.50 -7.02
CA LEU A 291 -19.51 -1.19 -7.64
C LEU A 291 -20.58 -0.88 -8.69
N GLN A 292 -21.06 -1.89 -9.43
CA GLN A 292 -22.17 -1.71 -10.36
C GLN A 292 -23.50 -1.44 -9.63
N ARG A 293 -23.77 -2.13 -8.51
CA ARG A 293 -24.96 -1.87 -7.68
C ARG A 293 -24.91 -0.46 -7.07
N TYR A 294 -23.76 -0.09 -6.49
CA TYR A 294 -23.56 1.26 -5.95
C TYR A 294 -23.83 2.33 -7.01
N ARG A 295 -23.23 2.20 -8.20
CA ARG A 295 -23.40 3.16 -9.29
C ARG A 295 -24.86 3.34 -9.72
N ARG A 296 -25.63 2.27 -9.73
CA ARG A 296 -27.08 2.32 -10.09
C ARG A 296 -27.93 2.96 -8.99
N ALA A 297 -27.61 2.68 -7.72
CA ALA A 297 -28.43 3.09 -6.59
C ALA A 297 -28.09 4.49 -6.06
N ILE A 298 -26.81 4.84 -6.02
CA ILE A 298 -26.32 6.07 -5.38
C ILE A 298 -25.85 7.10 -6.41
N GLY A 299 -25.10 6.67 -7.43
CA GLY A 299 -24.59 7.57 -8.45
C GLY A 299 -23.19 7.22 -8.93
N PRO A 300 -22.49 8.14 -9.62
CA PRO A 300 -21.19 7.86 -10.21
C PRO A 300 -20.17 7.49 -9.13
N LEU A 301 -19.30 6.53 -9.48
CA LEU A 301 -18.17 6.18 -8.64
C LEU A 301 -17.17 7.33 -8.55
N PRO A 302 -16.44 7.47 -7.43
CA PRO A 302 -15.32 8.41 -7.34
C PRO A 302 -14.34 8.23 -8.51
N ASP A 303 -13.80 9.34 -9.03
CA ASP A 303 -12.91 9.34 -10.21
C ASP A 303 -11.73 8.36 -10.09
N ARG A 304 -11.19 8.20 -8.88
CA ARG A 304 -10.10 7.26 -8.61
C ARG A 304 -10.47 5.79 -8.83
N MET A 305 -11.76 5.45 -8.79
CA MET A 305 -12.29 4.09 -8.98
C MET A 305 -12.71 3.80 -10.41
N VAL A 306 -12.60 4.79 -11.30
CA VAL A 306 -12.97 4.65 -12.72
C VAL A 306 -11.70 4.40 -13.54
N ALA A 307 -11.74 3.34 -14.35
CA ALA A 307 -10.75 3.15 -15.40
C ALA A 307 -11.03 4.17 -16.51
N ARG A 308 -10.12 5.10 -16.72
CA ARG A 308 -10.16 6.05 -17.85
C ARG A 308 -9.48 5.45 -19.06
#